data_17fcf842f238dab36afc6b16d9d89050
#
_entry.id   17fcf842f238dab36afc6b16d9d89050
#
_cell.length_a   1.000
_cell.length_b   1.000
_cell.length_c   1.000
_cell.angle_alpha   90.00
_cell.angle_beta   90.00
_cell.angle_gamma   90.00
#
_symmetry.space_group_name_H-M   'P 1'
#
loop_
_entity.id
_entity.type
_entity.pdbx_description
1 polymer ?
#
loop_
_entity_poly.entity_id
_entity_poly.type
_entity_poly.pdbx_seq_one_letter_code
_entity_poly.pdbx_strand_id
1 'polypeptide(L)'
;MLVLVVNCGSSSIKYQVREVEPADGEPQAYTSSMPAINENVPLATATAGVTGGEVITKGLIENIGTSEIKDHTQALEILARRLDEELGGRTIDAAGHRVVHGGERFSAPVLVNNEIIRAIERLAPLAPLHNPAHALGLRAIQKTWPHMPQVCVFDTAFHRTMPEKAWRYAIPEEMYVMNGMRRYGFHGTSHDYVTGKAAEFLGIPRDQFNAVVAHLGNGASVTAIRHGESFDTSMGYTPLAGLVMGTRCGDLDPSVVTAMLERNPEMTARELDRILNKESGLQGICGDSDMRAVQQRADSGDEKAQLALEMTAYRLAKYIGGYHVAVGGAQALIFTAGIGENSSEFREQVCNELGALGITLDPGANASPEGDVARISTPDSAIEVLVVATDEERAIAEATASLVRERVKG
;
A
#
# COMPACT_ATOMS: atom_id res chain seq x y z
N MET A 1 -8.21 14.75 18.86
CA MET A 1 -8.86 14.94 17.55
C MET A 1 -9.43 13.62 17.10
N LEU A 2 -10.74 13.57 16.80
CA LEU A 2 -11.35 12.36 16.25
C LEU A 2 -11.28 12.38 14.73
N VAL A 3 -10.59 11.41 14.16
CA VAL A 3 -10.40 11.28 12.70
C VAL A 3 -11.15 10.06 12.19
N LEU A 4 -12.07 10.27 11.26
CA LEU A 4 -12.72 9.21 10.49
C LEU A 4 -11.85 8.83 9.31
N VAL A 5 -11.30 7.63 9.31
CA VAL A 5 -10.58 7.07 8.16
C VAL A 5 -11.53 6.25 7.31
N VAL A 6 -11.55 6.52 6.01
CA VAL A 6 -12.48 5.88 5.06
C VAL A 6 -11.72 5.32 3.87
N ASN A 7 -12.03 4.08 3.54
CA ASN A 7 -11.61 3.41 2.31
C ASN A 7 -12.86 3.01 1.52
N CYS A 8 -13.19 3.77 0.49
CA CYS A 8 -14.34 3.54 -0.37
C CYS A 8 -13.98 2.62 -1.54
N GLY A 9 -14.48 1.38 -1.52
CA GLY A 9 -14.47 0.49 -2.67
C GLY A 9 -15.69 0.68 -3.57
N SER A 10 -15.77 -0.05 -4.68
CA SER A 10 -16.91 -0.01 -5.61
C SER A 10 -18.21 -0.52 -4.99
N SER A 11 -18.13 -1.47 -4.05
CA SER A 11 -19.29 -2.14 -3.43
C SER A 11 -19.24 -2.15 -1.89
N SER A 12 -18.26 -1.46 -1.29
CA SER A 12 -18.10 -1.44 0.17
C SER A 12 -17.40 -0.17 0.66
N ILE A 13 -17.64 0.17 1.92
CA ILE A 13 -16.91 1.22 2.65
C ILE A 13 -16.37 0.60 3.93
N LYS A 14 -15.04 0.51 4.05
CA LYS A 14 -14.35 0.22 5.30
C LYS A 14 -14.07 1.52 6.02
N TYR A 15 -14.36 1.57 7.31
CA TYR A 15 -14.12 2.78 8.11
C TYR A 15 -13.52 2.46 9.46
N GLN A 16 -12.82 3.45 10.01
CA GLN A 16 -12.31 3.43 11.37
C GLN A 16 -12.30 4.85 11.92
N VAL A 17 -12.71 5.03 13.17
CA VAL A 17 -12.56 6.29 13.89
C VAL A 17 -11.43 6.14 14.89
N ARG A 18 -10.46 7.04 14.83
CA ARG A 18 -9.32 7.09 15.73
C ARG A 18 -9.25 8.40 16.47
N GLU A 19 -8.86 8.34 17.72
CA GLU A 19 -8.46 9.51 18.49
C GLU A 19 -6.98 9.77 18.26
N VAL A 20 -6.64 10.94 17.74
CA VAL A 20 -5.26 11.31 17.39
C VAL A 20 -4.84 12.47 18.27
N GLU A 21 -3.80 12.26 19.07
CA GLU A 21 -3.24 13.26 19.97
C GLU A 21 -2.01 13.96 19.35
N PRO A 22 -1.67 15.20 19.77
CA PRO A 22 -0.40 15.81 19.42
C PRO A 22 0.72 15.00 20.05
N ALA A 23 1.79 14.71 19.30
CA ALA A 23 2.99 14.20 19.92
C ALA A 23 3.71 15.35 20.66
N ASP A 24 4.26 15.06 21.83
CA ASP A 24 5.17 15.96 22.53
C ASP A 24 6.52 16.00 21.79
N GLY A 25 6.76 17.04 21.00
CA GLY A 25 8.02 17.25 20.26
C GLY A 25 7.87 18.25 19.11
N GLU A 26 8.97 18.89 18.73
CA GLU A 26 9.00 19.72 17.53
C GLU A 26 8.87 18.84 16.26
N PRO A 27 8.11 19.29 15.25
CA PRO A 27 7.95 18.54 14.00
C PRO A 27 9.32 18.41 13.30
N GLN A 28 9.77 17.18 13.05
CA GLN A 28 10.91 16.95 12.15
C GLN A 28 10.43 17.19 10.72
N ALA A 29 10.80 18.35 10.17
CA ALA A 29 10.55 18.66 8.77
C ALA A 29 11.48 17.80 7.89
N TYR A 30 10.92 16.87 7.13
CA TYR A 30 11.64 16.22 6.03
C TYR A 30 11.64 17.15 4.82
N THR A 31 12.76 17.73 4.51
CA THR A 31 12.99 18.43 3.25
C THR A 31 13.52 17.42 2.23
N SER A 32 12.69 17.00 1.28
CA SER A 32 13.15 16.26 0.11
C SER A 32 14.12 17.14 -0.69
N SER A 33 15.27 16.59 -1.08
CA SER A 33 16.32 17.26 -1.85
C SER A 33 16.01 17.38 -3.36
N MET A 34 14.79 17.05 -3.81
CA MET A 34 14.41 17.19 -5.22
C MET A 34 13.68 18.51 -5.49
N PRO A 35 14.02 19.23 -6.58
CA PRO A 35 13.28 20.44 -6.96
C PRO A 35 11.85 20.10 -7.31
N ALA A 36 10.89 20.81 -6.70
CA ALA A 36 9.47 20.71 -6.99
C ALA A 36 9.20 21.09 -8.45
N ILE A 37 8.52 20.21 -9.19
CA ILE A 37 8.06 20.48 -10.57
C ILE A 37 6.89 21.50 -10.58
N ASN A 38 6.41 21.91 -9.39
CA ASN A 38 5.46 23.03 -9.24
C ASN A 38 5.70 23.74 -7.91
N GLU A 39 6.00 25.03 -7.97
CA GLU A 39 6.46 25.89 -6.87
C GLU A 39 5.42 26.16 -5.74
N ASN A 40 4.28 25.51 -5.68
CA ASN A 40 3.20 25.87 -4.76
C ASN A 40 2.70 24.76 -3.82
N VAL A 41 3.44 23.66 -3.63
CA VAL A 41 3.10 22.68 -2.59
C VAL A 41 4.39 22.30 -1.85
N PRO A 42 4.54 22.65 -0.57
CA PRO A 42 5.64 22.15 0.23
C PRO A 42 5.52 20.62 0.33
N LEU A 43 6.59 19.89 -0.01
CA LEU A 43 6.74 18.48 0.35
C LEU A 43 6.92 18.38 1.88
N ALA A 44 5.83 18.43 2.59
CA ALA A 44 5.82 18.05 3.99
C ALA A 44 5.22 16.63 4.06
N THR A 45 6.05 15.62 4.21
CA THR A 45 5.63 14.36 4.78
C THR A 45 5.38 14.61 6.27
N ALA A 46 4.22 15.17 6.57
CA ALA A 46 3.86 15.60 7.90
C ALA A 46 3.29 14.41 8.69
N THR A 47 4.17 13.60 9.28
CA THR A 47 3.80 12.71 10.38
C THR A 47 4.54 13.04 11.67
N ALA A 48 5.37 14.08 11.65
CA ALA A 48 6.08 14.53 12.83
C ALA A 48 5.15 15.34 13.74
N GLY A 49 4.98 14.89 14.95
CA GLY A 49 4.23 15.57 15.99
C GLY A 49 2.80 15.08 16.26
N VAL A 50 2.43 13.90 15.74
CA VAL A 50 1.12 13.30 16.00
C VAL A 50 1.28 11.80 16.27
N THR A 51 0.76 11.30 17.39
CA THR A 51 0.69 9.86 17.68
C THR A 51 -0.70 9.36 17.35
N GLY A 52 -0.79 8.34 16.49
CA GLY A 52 -2.05 7.65 16.20
C GLY A 52 -2.57 6.99 17.45
N GLY A 53 -3.70 7.47 17.88
CA GLY A 53 -4.33 7.05 19.12
C GLY A 53 -5.18 5.80 18.99
N GLU A 54 -5.94 5.57 20.04
CA GLU A 54 -6.84 4.45 20.19
C GLU A 54 -7.89 4.38 19.08
N VAL A 55 -8.19 3.15 18.63
CA VAL A 55 -9.34 2.88 17.76
C VAL A 55 -10.61 2.99 18.58
N ILE A 56 -11.42 4.00 18.33
CA ILE A 56 -12.70 4.22 19.01
C ILE A 56 -13.76 3.27 18.45
N THR A 57 -13.87 3.20 17.13
CA THR A 57 -14.77 2.27 16.44
C THR A 57 -14.27 1.96 15.05
N LYS A 58 -14.67 0.80 14.51
CA LYS A 58 -14.37 0.36 13.15
C LYS A 58 -15.50 -0.48 12.59
N GLY A 59 -15.67 -0.48 11.29
CA GLY A 59 -16.66 -1.31 10.64
C GLY A 59 -16.54 -1.38 9.13
N LEU A 60 -17.46 -2.14 8.56
CA LEU A 60 -17.58 -2.36 7.14
C LEU A 60 -19.06 -2.21 6.74
N ILE A 61 -19.29 -1.52 5.64
CA ILE A 61 -20.60 -1.44 4.98
C ILE A 61 -20.40 -2.09 3.60
N GLU A 62 -21.14 -3.14 3.36
CA GLU A 62 -21.07 -3.93 2.12
C GLU A 62 -22.34 -3.79 1.29
N ASN A 63 -22.40 -4.43 0.14
CA ASN A 63 -23.56 -4.49 -0.75
C ASN A 63 -24.00 -3.15 -1.32
N ILE A 64 -23.07 -2.19 -1.49
CA ILE A 64 -23.34 -0.91 -2.15
C ILE A 64 -23.61 -1.19 -3.66
N GLY A 65 -24.67 -0.59 -4.20
CA GLY A 65 -25.12 -0.80 -5.56
C GLY A 65 -26.13 -1.94 -5.72
N THR A 66 -26.66 -2.45 -4.59
CA THR A 66 -27.73 -3.47 -4.57
C THR A 66 -29.08 -2.87 -4.23
N SER A 67 -30.12 -3.72 -4.12
CA SER A 67 -31.45 -3.31 -3.63
C SER A 67 -31.45 -2.87 -2.17
N GLU A 68 -30.46 -3.30 -1.35
CA GLU A 68 -30.36 -2.96 0.07
C GLU A 68 -29.69 -1.60 0.28
N ILE A 69 -28.57 -1.35 -0.41
CA ILE A 69 -27.83 -0.08 -0.33
C ILE A 69 -27.59 0.42 -1.75
N LYS A 70 -28.37 1.43 -2.13
CA LYS A 70 -28.49 1.89 -3.51
C LYS A 70 -27.20 2.51 -4.05
N ASP A 71 -26.51 3.29 -3.22
CA ASP A 71 -25.31 4.02 -3.60
C ASP A 71 -24.46 4.41 -2.37
N HIS A 72 -23.31 5.02 -2.62
CA HIS A 72 -22.39 5.49 -1.59
C HIS A 72 -23.02 6.57 -0.67
N THR A 73 -23.97 7.36 -1.16
CA THR A 73 -24.66 8.35 -0.34
C THR A 73 -25.48 7.66 0.75
N GLN A 74 -26.28 6.65 0.38
CA GLN A 74 -27.06 5.88 1.34
C GLN A 74 -26.14 5.10 2.31
N ALA A 75 -25.03 4.55 1.82
CA ALA A 75 -24.04 3.89 2.68
C ALA A 75 -23.47 4.85 3.75
N LEU A 76 -23.17 6.10 3.38
CA LEU A 76 -22.69 7.11 4.32
C LEU A 76 -23.77 7.63 5.28
N GLU A 77 -25.03 7.66 4.88
CA GLU A 77 -26.15 7.95 5.80
C GLU A 77 -26.29 6.84 6.87
N ILE A 78 -26.05 5.57 6.47
CA ILE A 78 -25.99 4.44 7.41
C ILE A 78 -24.79 4.59 8.34
N LEU A 79 -23.61 4.93 7.79
CA LEU A 79 -22.41 5.20 8.56
C LEU A 79 -22.63 6.32 9.57
N ALA A 80 -23.20 7.45 9.16
CA ALA A 80 -23.46 8.59 10.04
C ALA A 80 -24.31 8.19 11.25
N ARG A 81 -25.40 7.45 11.03
CA ARG A 81 -26.26 6.96 12.13
C ARG A 81 -25.50 6.03 13.09
N ARG A 82 -24.70 5.10 12.56
CA ARG A 82 -23.87 4.22 13.41
C ARG A 82 -22.89 5.02 14.25
N LEU A 83 -22.22 6.00 13.64
CA LEU A 83 -21.26 6.84 14.34
C LEU A 83 -21.92 7.72 15.42
N ASP A 84 -23.12 8.26 15.18
CA ASP A 84 -23.87 9.01 16.19
C ASP A 84 -24.19 8.15 17.44
N GLU A 85 -24.55 6.87 17.23
CA GLU A 85 -24.81 5.91 18.30
C GLU A 85 -23.53 5.49 19.04
N GLU A 86 -22.46 5.16 18.31
CA GLU A 86 -21.22 4.60 18.85
C GLU A 86 -20.32 5.66 19.52
N LEU A 87 -20.36 6.92 19.05
CA LEU A 87 -19.55 8.01 19.58
C LEU A 87 -20.17 8.74 20.79
N GLY A 88 -21.42 8.43 21.14
CA GLY A 88 -22.06 8.99 22.33
C GLY A 88 -22.13 10.53 22.36
N GLY A 89 -22.30 11.17 21.22
CA GLY A 89 -22.37 12.62 21.06
C GLY A 89 -21.01 13.31 20.81
N ARG A 90 -19.90 12.57 20.74
CA ARG A 90 -18.61 13.12 20.31
C ARG A 90 -18.66 13.40 18.79
N THR A 91 -18.12 14.53 18.37
CA THR A 91 -18.09 14.92 16.95
C THR A 91 -16.79 14.51 16.29
N ILE A 92 -16.87 14.10 15.01
CA ILE A 92 -15.70 13.84 14.18
C ILE A 92 -15.12 15.17 13.71
N ASP A 93 -13.82 15.35 13.90
CA ASP A 93 -13.12 16.59 13.58
C ASP A 93 -12.65 16.65 12.12
N ALA A 94 -12.30 15.50 11.53
CA ALA A 94 -11.82 15.40 10.16
C ALA A 94 -12.04 14.01 9.56
N ALA A 95 -12.02 13.90 8.20
CA ALA A 95 -12.00 12.63 7.50
C ALA A 95 -10.74 12.45 6.68
N GLY A 96 -10.09 11.30 6.83
CA GLY A 96 -8.97 10.85 5.99
C GLY A 96 -9.41 9.79 5.00
N HIS A 97 -9.02 9.94 3.74
CA HIS A 97 -9.38 9.04 2.66
C HIS A 97 -8.15 8.37 2.07
N ARG A 98 -8.19 7.05 1.97
CA ARG A 98 -7.26 6.34 1.08
C ARG A 98 -7.69 6.55 -0.37
N VAL A 99 -6.73 6.93 -1.23
CA VAL A 99 -6.90 7.03 -2.68
C VAL A 99 -5.81 6.20 -3.34
N VAL A 100 -6.19 5.23 -4.17
CA VAL A 100 -5.24 4.28 -4.75
C VAL A 100 -4.26 4.98 -5.70
N HIS A 101 -4.70 5.92 -6.53
CA HIS A 101 -3.82 6.50 -7.54
C HIS A 101 -3.81 8.03 -7.52
N GLY A 102 -2.65 8.59 -7.21
CA GLY A 102 -2.39 10.04 -7.20
C GLY A 102 -1.81 10.60 -8.51
N GLY A 103 -1.46 9.72 -9.45
CA GLY A 103 -0.77 10.12 -10.70
C GLY A 103 0.57 10.78 -10.40
N GLU A 104 0.96 11.69 -11.28
CA GLU A 104 2.14 12.53 -11.08
C GLU A 104 1.84 13.81 -10.29
N ARG A 105 0.57 14.10 -10.07
CA ARG A 105 0.12 15.33 -9.42
C ARG A 105 0.26 15.29 -7.91
N PHE A 106 0.00 14.15 -7.28
CA PHE A 106 -0.07 14.04 -5.83
C PHE A 106 1.13 13.26 -5.27
N SER A 107 2.01 13.98 -4.60
CA SER A 107 3.20 13.44 -3.93
C SER A 107 3.11 13.47 -2.40
N ALA A 108 2.02 14.03 -1.86
CA ALA A 108 1.78 14.17 -0.43
C ALA A 108 0.27 14.15 -0.15
N PRO A 109 -0.15 14.00 1.13
CA PRO A 109 -1.53 14.20 1.54
C PRO A 109 -2.03 15.60 1.17
N VAL A 110 -3.31 15.72 0.78
CA VAL A 110 -3.89 17.00 0.37
C VAL A 110 -5.27 17.23 0.99
N LEU A 111 -5.54 18.48 1.38
CA LEU A 111 -6.89 18.92 1.77
C LEU A 111 -7.83 18.86 0.57
N VAL A 112 -9.01 18.27 0.77
CA VAL A 112 -10.00 18.06 -0.27
C VAL A 112 -10.75 19.36 -0.56
N ASN A 113 -10.88 19.66 -1.84
CA ASN A 113 -11.80 20.63 -2.41
C ASN A 113 -12.35 20.09 -3.72
N ASN A 114 -13.24 20.83 -4.38
CA ASN A 114 -13.84 20.40 -5.64
C ASN A 114 -12.80 20.22 -6.77
N GLU A 115 -11.69 20.92 -6.74
CA GLU A 115 -10.62 20.78 -7.74
C GLU A 115 -9.87 19.47 -7.54
N ILE A 116 -9.56 19.11 -6.30
CA ILE A 116 -8.91 17.83 -5.93
C ILE A 116 -9.80 16.65 -6.33
N ILE A 117 -11.10 16.70 -6.04
CA ILE A 117 -12.04 15.64 -6.45
C ILE A 117 -12.04 15.48 -7.97
N ARG A 118 -12.14 16.58 -8.73
CA ARG A 118 -12.07 16.53 -10.20
C ARG A 118 -10.72 16.00 -10.71
N ALA A 119 -9.63 16.29 -10.01
CA ALA A 119 -8.32 15.75 -10.37
C ALA A 119 -8.26 14.22 -10.18
N ILE A 120 -8.81 13.70 -9.08
CA ILE A 120 -8.93 12.26 -8.84
C ILE A 120 -9.84 11.59 -9.89
N GLU A 121 -10.94 12.24 -10.29
CA GLU A 121 -11.81 11.75 -11.37
C GLU A 121 -11.05 11.66 -12.70
N ARG A 122 -10.21 12.64 -13.04
CA ARG A 122 -9.37 12.61 -14.26
C ARG A 122 -8.32 11.51 -14.24
N LEU A 123 -7.93 11.02 -13.07
CA LEU A 123 -7.01 9.88 -12.90
C LEU A 123 -7.72 8.51 -12.99
N ALA A 124 -9.04 8.47 -13.22
CA ALA A 124 -9.80 7.23 -13.40
C ALA A 124 -9.20 6.27 -14.45
N PRO A 125 -8.66 6.72 -15.60
CA PRO A 125 -8.01 5.81 -16.54
C PRO A 125 -6.82 5.04 -15.98
N LEU A 126 -6.10 5.58 -14.98
CA LEU A 126 -4.98 4.92 -14.31
C LEU A 126 -5.42 3.92 -13.24
N ALA A 127 -6.61 4.10 -12.67
CA ALA A 127 -7.19 3.21 -11.64
C ALA A 127 -8.71 3.09 -11.82
N PRO A 128 -9.18 2.49 -12.93
CA PRO A 128 -10.61 2.50 -13.31
C PRO A 128 -11.52 1.77 -12.33
N LEU A 129 -10.98 0.83 -11.55
CA LEU A 129 -11.72 0.07 -10.55
C LEU A 129 -11.76 0.76 -9.18
N HIS A 130 -10.95 1.81 -8.94
CA HIS A 130 -10.75 2.40 -7.62
C HIS A 130 -11.07 3.90 -7.58
N ASN A 131 -10.39 4.72 -8.38
CA ASN A 131 -10.51 6.17 -8.31
C ASN A 131 -11.94 6.71 -8.49
N PRO A 132 -12.80 6.15 -9.37
CA PRO A 132 -14.20 6.57 -9.44
C PRO A 132 -14.95 6.37 -8.11
N ALA A 133 -14.76 5.23 -7.44
CA ALA A 133 -15.39 4.96 -6.14
C ALA A 133 -14.86 5.90 -5.04
N HIS A 134 -13.56 6.19 -5.05
CA HIS A 134 -12.97 7.17 -4.11
C HIS A 134 -13.56 8.56 -4.31
N ALA A 135 -13.69 9.04 -5.56
CA ALA A 135 -14.31 10.33 -5.84
C ALA A 135 -15.78 10.40 -5.40
N LEU A 136 -16.53 9.31 -5.59
CA LEU A 136 -17.92 9.20 -5.08
C LEU A 136 -17.96 9.27 -3.54
N GLY A 137 -17.07 8.57 -2.85
CA GLY A 137 -16.95 8.63 -1.39
C GLY A 137 -16.65 10.04 -0.89
N LEU A 138 -15.69 10.73 -1.50
CA LEU A 138 -15.35 12.13 -1.17
C LEU A 138 -16.55 13.08 -1.32
N ARG A 139 -17.28 12.99 -2.45
CA ARG A 139 -18.48 13.82 -2.69
C ARG A 139 -19.57 13.49 -1.70
N ALA A 140 -19.76 12.25 -1.37
CA ALA A 140 -20.81 11.81 -0.46
C ALA A 140 -20.50 12.27 0.98
N ILE A 141 -19.25 12.22 1.46
CA ILE A 141 -18.85 12.81 2.75
C ILE A 141 -19.01 14.33 2.73
N GLN A 142 -18.63 15.02 1.66
CA GLN A 142 -18.83 16.45 1.51
C GLN A 142 -20.32 16.85 1.62
N LYS A 143 -21.21 16.00 1.10
CA LYS A 143 -22.65 16.21 1.18
C LYS A 143 -23.21 15.95 2.61
N THR A 144 -22.73 14.88 3.25
CA THR A 144 -23.21 14.47 4.59
C THR A 144 -22.69 15.41 5.70
N TRP A 145 -21.42 15.82 5.60
CA TRP A 145 -20.73 16.70 6.54
C TRP A 145 -20.06 17.89 5.83
N PRO A 146 -20.82 18.91 5.41
CA PRO A 146 -20.31 19.98 4.52
C PRO A 146 -19.15 20.82 5.11
N HIS A 147 -19.02 20.86 6.43
CA HIS A 147 -18.01 21.65 7.14
C HIS A 147 -16.82 20.83 7.62
N MET A 148 -16.89 19.50 7.54
CA MET A 148 -15.83 18.61 7.98
C MET A 148 -14.65 18.65 7.01
N PRO A 149 -13.43 19.00 7.44
CA PRO A 149 -12.26 18.95 6.61
C PRO A 149 -11.98 17.49 6.20
N GLN A 150 -11.60 17.30 4.95
CA GLN A 150 -11.26 16.01 4.40
C GLN A 150 -9.83 16.04 3.83
N VAL A 151 -9.08 14.95 3.96
CA VAL A 151 -7.73 14.78 3.46
C VAL A 151 -7.65 13.51 2.63
N CYS A 152 -7.04 13.59 1.44
CA CYS A 152 -6.68 12.42 0.64
C CYS A 152 -5.24 12.02 0.91
N VAL A 153 -5.01 10.72 1.13
CA VAL A 153 -3.70 10.06 1.20
C VAL A 153 -3.62 9.06 0.05
N PHE A 154 -2.52 9.12 -0.72
CA PHE A 154 -2.41 8.38 -1.98
C PHE A 154 -1.41 7.24 -1.86
N ASP A 155 -1.80 6.02 -2.29
CA ASP A 155 -0.92 4.84 -2.27
C ASP A 155 0.34 5.03 -3.13
N THR A 156 0.28 5.88 -4.15
CA THR A 156 1.40 6.18 -5.05
C THR A 156 2.34 7.27 -4.54
N ALA A 157 1.95 8.04 -3.52
CA ALA A 157 2.67 9.24 -3.10
C ALA A 157 4.10 8.94 -2.62
N PHE A 158 4.28 7.93 -1.79
CA PHE A 158 5.59 7.53 -1.26
C PHE A 158 6.61 7.19 -2.37
N HIS A 159 6.13 6.64 -3.48
CA HIS A 159 6.97 6.24 -4.61
C HIS A 159 7.36 7.39 -5.55
N ARG A 160 6.95 8.61 -5.25
CA ARG A 160 7.32 9.80 -6.05
C ARG A 160 8.80 10.18 -5.93
N THR A 161 9.49 9.68 -4.93
CA THR A 161 10.94 9.87 -4.72
C THR A 161 11.80 8.98 -5.63
N MET A 162 11.22 8.00 -6.32
CA MET A 162 11.96 7.13 -7.24
C MET A 162 12.70 7.96 -8.31
N PRO A 163 14.01 7.69 -8.56
CA PRO A 163 14.74 8.33 -9.65
C PRO A 163 14.22 7.88 -11.02
N GLU A 164 14.40 8.71 -12.04
CA GLU A 164 13.87 8.47 -13.38
C GLU A 164 14.23 7.08 -13.93
N LYS A 165 15.46 6.64 -13.73
CA LYS A 165 15.94 5.30 -14.15
C LYS A 165 15.18 4.13 -13.54
N ALA A 166 14.47 4.32 -12.43
CA ALA A 166 13.68 3.29 -11.76
C ALA A 166 12.21 3.32 -12.18
N TRP A 167 11.63 4.51 -12.38
CA TRP A 167 10.22 4.62 -12.74
C TRP A 167 9.95 4.60 -14.25
N ARG A 168 10.94 4.91 -15.10
CA ARG A 168 10.75 5.01 -16.54
C ARG A 168 10.79 3.63 -17.20
N TYR A 169 9.82 3.37 -18.09
CA TYR A 169 9.86 2.19 -18.95
C TYR A 169 10.69 2.46 -20.21
N ALA A 170 11.41 1.45 -20.72
CA ALA A 170 12.16 1.52 -21.95
C ALA A 170 11.24 1.33 -23.18
N ILE A 171 10.28 2.22 -23.33
CA ILE A 171 9.31 2.30 -24.44
C ILE A 171 9.41 3.69 -25.07
N PRO A 172 8.83 3.93 -26.28
CA PRO A 172 8.86 5.24 -26.92
C PRO A 172 8.44 6.37 -25.99
N GLU A 173 9.17 7.49 -26.03
CA GLU A 173 8.98 8.68 -25.19
C GLU A 173 7.53 9.17 -25.15
N GLU A 174 6.89 9.19 -26.34
CA GLU A 174 5.52 9.63 -26.49
C GLU A 174 4.51 8.85 -25.66
N MET A 175 4.77 7.57 -25.39
CA MET A 175 3.91 6.74 -24.52
C MET A 175 3.90 7.24 -23.08
N TYR A 176 5.04 7.73 -22.60
CA TYR A 176 5.10 8.40 -21.30
C TYR A 176 4.47 9.78 -21.36
N VAL A 177 4.89 10.64 -22.30
CA VAL A 177 4.47 12.05 -22.35
C VAL A 177 2.96 12.20 -22.57
N MET A 178 2.38 11.39 -23.46
CA MET A 178 0.95 11.49 -23.80
C MET A 178 0.02 10.70 -22.90
N ASN A 179 0.50 9.58 -22.36
CA ASN A 179 -0.36 8.63 -21.65
C ASN A 179 0.07 8.37 -20.19
N GLY A 180 1.15 9.00 -19.72
CA GLY A 180 1.66 8.78 -18.37
C GLY A 180 2.11 7.34 -18.11
N MET A 181 2.57 6.61 -19.15
CA MET A 181 2.98 5.21 -19.01
C MET A 181 4.35 5.12 -18.34
N ARG A 182 4.32 4.97 -17.03
CA ARG A 182 5.49 4.84 -16.17
C ARG A 182 5.17 3.92 -14.99
N ARG A 183 6.20 3.53 -14.22
CA ARG A 183 6.02 2.92 -12.91
C ARG A 183 5.53 3.97 -11.92
N TYR A 184 4.43 3.68 -11.20
CA TYR A 184 3.92 4.49 -10.10
C TYR A 184 4.18 3.86 -8.75
N GLY A 185 3.96 2.55 -8.62
CA GLY A 185 4.02 1.85 -7.35
C GLY A 185 2.74 2.06 -6.51
N PHE A 186 2.50 1.14 -5.57
CA PHE A 186 1.30 1.15 -4.72
C PHE A 186 1.68 0.67 -3.31
N HIS A 187 0.71 0.63 -2.39
CA HIS A 187 0.92 0.36 -0.96
C HIS A 187 1.89 1.35 -0.30
N GLY A 188 2.06 2.54 -0.89
CA GLY A 188 3.04 3.52 -0.43
C GLY A 188 2.84 3.94 1.01
N THR A 189 1.59 4.08 1.47
CA THR A 189 1.27 4.38 2.87
C THR A 189 1.82 3.32 3.82
N SER A 190 1.66 2.03 3.49
CA SER A 190 2.21 0.94 4.28
C SER A 190 3.74 0.92 4.24
N HIS A 191 4.34 1.01 3.04
CA HIS A 191 5.80 1.02 2.89
C HIS A 191 6.44 2.17 3.67
N ASP A 192 5.87 3.36 3.62
CA ASP A 192 6.34 4.53 4.37
C ASP A 192 6.25 4.33 5.89
N TYR A 193 5.10 3.88 6.35
CA TYR A 193 4.83 3.63 7.78
C TYR A 193 5.82 2.61 8.37
N VAL A 194 5.94 1.43 7.76
CA VAL A 194 6.81 0.38 8.31
C VAL A 194 8.29 0.71 8.17
N THR A 195 8.68 1.51 7.17
CA THR A 195 10.06 2.04 7.06
C THR A 195 10.40 2.91 8.25
N GLY A 196 9.50 3.82 8.65
CA GLY A 196 9.68 4.67 9.82
C GLY A 196 9.78 3.86 11.11
N LYS A 197 8.88 2.87 11.31
CA LYS A 197 8.88 2.00 12.49
C LYS A 197 10.14 1.14 12.61
N ALA A 198 10.61 0.59 11.50
CA ALA A 198 11.83 -0.22 11.47
C ALA A 198 13.09 0.64 11.78
N ALA A 199 13.19 1.82 11.18
CA ALA A 199 14.29 2.75 11.45
C ALA A 199 14.32 3.18 12.93
N GLU A 200 13.17 3.53 13.50
CA GLU A 200 13.01 3.85 14.93
C GLU A 200 13.44 2.68 15.82
N PHE A 201 12.95 1.46 15.53
CA PHE A 201 13.29 0.24 16.29
C PHE A 201 14.78 -0.07 16.27
N LEU A 202 15.45 0.12 15.13
CA LEU A 202 16.88 -0.12 14.97
C LEU A 202 17.74 1.05 15.47
N GLY A 203 17.15 2.18 15.87
CA GLY A 203 17.87 3.39 16.28
C GLY A 203 18.67 4.05 15.15
N ILE A 204 18.25 3.83 13.89
CA ILE A 204 18.92 4.39 12.71
C ILE A 204 18.15 5.64 12.26
N PRO A 205 18.81 6.81 12.09
CA PRO A 205 18.16 7.96 11.49
C PRO A 205 17.54 7.61 10.13
N ARG A 206 16.31 8.04 9.92
CA ARG A 206 15.56 7.63 8.71
C ARG A 206 16.31 7.96 7.41
N ASP A 207 16.96 9.12 7.33
CA ASP A 207 17.76 9.57 6.18
C ASP A 207 19.05 8.76 5.95
N GLN A 208 19.39 7.84 6.87
CA GLN A 208 20.51 6.91 6.77
C GLN A 208 20.05 5.46 6.63
N PHE A 209 18.73 5.23 6.59
CA PHE A 209 18.17 3.88 6.60
C PHE A 209 17.94 3.35 5.18
N ASN A 210 18.62 2.25 4.85
CA ASN A 210 18.43 1.50 3.62
C ASN A 210 17.79 0.14 3.95
N ALA A 211 16.70 -0.20 3.28
CA ALA A 211 15.97 -1.43 3.56
C ALA A 211 15.29 -1.99 2.30
N VAL A 212 14.81 -3.22 2.40
CA VAL A 212 13.84 -3.80 1.47
C VAL A 212 12.57 -4.13 2.25
N VAL A 213 11.45 -3.59 1.81
CA VAL A 213 10.14 -3.81 2.46
C VAL A 213 9.29 -4.71 1.59
N ALA A 214 8.89 -5.86 2.12
CA ALA A 214 7.97 -6.82 1.50
C ALA A 214 6.59 -6.71 2.15
N HIS A 215 5.69 -5.98 1.50
CA HIS A 215 4.27 -5.90 1.86
C HIS A 215 3.54 -7.06 1.20
N LEU A 216 3.19 -8.08 1.99
CA LEU A 216 2.64 -9.34 1.51
C LEU A 216 1.22 -9.55 2.02
N GLY A 217 0.25 -9.32 1.16
CA GLY A 217 -1.16 -9.60 1.35
C GLY A 217 -1.71 -10.35 0.15
N ASN A 218 -3.03 -10.32 -0.05
CA ASN A 218 -3.63 -10.84 -1.29
C ASN A 218 -3.16 -10.04 -2.53
N GLY A 219 -2.98 -8.71 -2.39
CA GLY A 219 -2.09 -7.92 -3.22
C GLY A 219 -0.72 -7.81 -2.54
N ALA A 220 0.37 -7.94 -3.29
CA ALA A 220 1.71 -7.92 -2.73
C ALA A 220 2.65 -7.02 -3.53
N SER A 221 3.53 -6.33 -2.82
CA SER A 221 4.61 -5.52 -3.42
C SER A 221 5.87 -5.56 -2.57
N VAL A 222 6.99 -5.35 -3.20
CA VAL A 222 8.28 -5.15 -2.53
C VAL A 222 8.86 -3.83 -2.97
N THR A 223 9.48 -3.09 -2.03
CA THR A 223 10.01 -1.75 -2.27
C THR A 223 11.43 -1.65 -1.76
N ALA A 224 12.32 -1.11 -2.59
CA ALA A 224 13.68 -0.72 -2.24
C ALA A 224 13.63 0.64 -1.54
N ILE A 225 14.12 0.70 -0.30
CA ILE A 225 14.21 1.92 0.50
C ILE A 225 15.66 2.37 0.53
N ARG A 226 15.91 3.60 0.11
CA ARG A 226 17.22 4.23 0.19
C ARG A 226 17.12 5.58 0.88
N HIS A 227 17.90 5.76 1.94
CA HIS A 227 17.84 6.98 2.76
C HIS A 227 16.42 7.27 3.28
N GLY A 228 15.67 6.21 3.66
CA GLY A 228 14.31 6.32 4.17
C GLY A 228 13.23 6.66 3.13
N GLU A 229 13.59 6.73 1.85
CA GLU A 229 12.70 7.06 0.73
C GLU A 229 12.56 5.87 -0.24
N SER A 230 11.45 5.82 -0.98
CA SER A 230 11.24 4.82 -2.03
C SER A 230 12.20 5.06 -3.19
N PHE A 231 13.06 4.08 -3.49
CA PHE A 231 14.02 4.12 -4.57
C PHE A 231 13.58 3.31 -5.80
N ASP A 232 12.90 2.19 -5.57
CA ASP A 232 12.27 1.35 -6.59
C ASP A 232 11.15 0.53 -5.95
N THR A 233 10.21 0.03 -6.74
CA THR A 233 9.11 -0.81 -6.25
C THR A 233 8.63 -1.78 -7.31
N SER A 234 8.10 -2.93 -6.91
CA SER A 234 7.73 -4.01 -7.82
C SER A 234 6.46 -3.75 -8.61
N MET A 235 5.46 -3.09 -8.03
CA MET A 235 4.26 -2.71 -8.77
C MET A 235 4.58 -1.60 -9.78
N GLY A 236 3.92 -1.65 -10.94
CA GLY A 236 4.27 -0.84 -12.09
C GLY A 236 3.32 0.32 -12.37
N TYR A 237 2.91 0.42 -13.63
CA TYR A 237 1.86 1.32 -14.11
C TYR A 237 0.53 1.05 -13.41
N THR A 238 0.25 -0.23 -13.15
CA THR A 238 -0.89 -0.73 -12.37
C THR A 238 -0.40 -1.66 -11.25
N PRO A 239 -1.26 -2.07 -10.31
CA PRO A 239 -0.92 -3.05 -9.28
C PRO A 239 -0.75 -4.49 -9.79
N LEU A 240 -0.64 -4.71 -11.11
CA LEU A 240 -0.50 -6.04 -11.72
C LEU A 240 0.94 -6.52 -11.76
N ALA A 241 1.91 -5.64 -12.10
CA ALA A 241 3.32 -5.99 -12.23
C ALA A 241 3.95 -6.44 -10.90
N GLY A 242 5.06 -7.13 -10.97
CA GLY A 242 5.91 -7.49 -9.85
C GLY A 242 5.71 -8.92 -9.37
N LEU A 243 5.32 -9.07 -8.12
CA LEU A 243 5.22 -10.36 -7.43
C LEU A 243 4.07 -11.23 -7.94
N VAL A 244 4.18 -12.54 -7.75
CA VAL A 244 3.03 -13.44 -7.84
C VAL A 244 2.12 -13.13 -6.66
N MET A 245 0.81 -12.94 -6.90
CA MET A 245 -0.16 -12.55 -5.90
C MET A 245 -1.30 -13.58 -5.81
N GLY A 246 -2.26 -13.38 -4.96
CA GLY A 246 -3.41 -14.29 -4.84
C GLY A 246 -4.10 -14.58 -6.17
N THR A 247 -4.42 -13.52 -6.93
CA THR A 247 -5.15 -13.65 -8.23
C THR A 247 -4.46 -12.95 -9.40
N ARG A 248 -3.34 -12.24 -9.18
CA ARG A 248 -2.59 -11.48 -10.20
C ARG A 248 -1.31 -12.21 -10.58
N CYS A 249 -0.98 -12.21 -11.87
CA CYS A 249 0.18 -12.94 -12.39
C CYS A 249 1.54 -12.35 -11.98
N GLY A 250 1.61 -11.07 -11.63
CA GLY A 250 2.89 -10.37 -11.50
C GLY A 250 3.58 -10.17 -12.87
N ASP A 251 4.92 -10.12 -12.85
CA ASP A 251 5.70 -9.96 -14.07
C ASP A 251 5.47 -11.07 -15.08
N LEU A 252 5.28 -10.66 -16.31
CA LEU A 252 5.03 -11.52 -17.46
C LEU A 252 5.79 -10.97 -18.67
N ASP A 253 6.26 -11.84 -19.56
CA ASP A 253 6.76 -11.42 -20.87
C ASP A 253 5.60 -10.76 -21.66
N PRO A 254 5.75 -9.51 -22.12
CA PRO A 254 4.71 -8.81 -22.89
C PRO A 254 4.25 -9.60 -24.13
N SER A 255 5.11 -10.42 -24.71
CA SER A 255 4.76 -11.24 -25.87
C SER A 255 3.74 -12.34 -25.55
N VAL A 256 3.61 -12.75 -24.30
CA VAL A 256 2.54 -13.66 -23.86
C VAL A 256 1.18 -13.01 -24.05
N VAL A 257 1.07 -11.71 -23.75
CA VAL A 257 -0.18 -10.92 -23.90
C VAL A 257 -0.63 -10.91 -25.37
N THR A 258 0.30 -10.60 -26.29
CA THR A 258 -0.01 -10.58 -27.74
C THR A 258 -0.32 -11.98 -28.25
N ALA A 259 0.43 -13.00 -27.84
CA ALA A 259 0.20 -14.38 -28.23
C ALA A 259 -1.17 -14.93 -27.74
N MET A 260 -1.60 -14.53 -26.55
CA MET A 260 -2.94 -14.90 -26.05
C MET A 260 -4.06 -14.31 -26.91
N LEU A 261 -3.94 -13.03 -27.30
CA LEU A 261 -4.91 -12.36 -28.18
C LEU A 261 -4.91 -12.96 -29.61
N GLU A 262 -3.73 -13.22 -30.18
CA GLU A 262 -3.60 -13.80 -31.51
C GLU A 262 -4.19 -15.23 -31.59
N ARG A 263 -3.98 -16.04 -30.56
CA ARG A 263 -4.50 -17.42 -30.50
C ARG A 263 -5.99 -17.50 -30.16
N ASN A 264 -6.56 -16.41 -29.62
CA ASN A 264 -7.96 -16.33 -29.25
C ASN A 264 -8.59 -15.06 -29.83
N PRO A 265 -8.91 -15.02 -31.13
CA PRO A 265 -9.38 -13.81 -31.81
C PRO A 265 -10.66 -13.19 -31.22
N GLU A 266 -11.47 -13.98 -30.54
CA GLU A 266 -12.68 -13.52 -29.84
C GLU A 266 -12.37 -12.87 -28.47
N MET A 267 -11.17 -13.07 -27.93
CA MET A 267 -10.77 -12.52 -26.63
C MET A 267 -10.56 -11.00 -26.74
N THR A 268 -11.27 -10.25 -25.94
CA THR A 268 -11.07 -8.81 -25.80
C THR A 268 -9.94 -8.48 -24.86
N ALA A 269 -9.34 -7.30 -25.01
CA ALA A 269 -8.33 -6.79 -24.06
C ALA A 269 -8.86 -6.74 -22.62
N ARG A 270 -10.17 -6.50 -22.42
CA ARG A 270 -10.80 -6.49 -21.10
C ARG A 270 -10.88 -7.89 -20.47
N GLU A 271 -11.17 -8.90 -21.27
CA GLU A 271 -11.19 -10.30 -20.80
C GLU A 271 -9.78 -10.75 -20.44
N LEU A 272 -8.78 -10.40 -21.26
CA LEU A 272 -7.40 -10.67 -20.94
C LEU A 272 -6.95 -9.98 -19.65
N ASP A 273 -7.27 -8.69 -19.48
CA ASP A 273 -7.00 -7.96 -18.23
C ASP A 273 -7.65 -8.66 -17.02
N ARG A 274 -8.89 -9.14 -17.17
CA ARG A 274 -9.57 -9.90 -16.11
C ARG A 274 -8.84 -11.21 -15.77
N ILE A 275 -8.37 -11.96 -16.77
CA ILE A 275 -7.60 -13.20 -16.56
C ILE A 275 -6.32 -12.89 -15.77
N LEU A 276 -5.55 -11.87 -16.19
CA LEU A 276 -4.28 -11.53 -15.56
C LEU A 276 -4.44 -10.98 -14.13
N ASN A 277 -5.57 -10.32 -13.84
CA ASN A 277 -5.83 -9.71 -12.53
C ASN A 277 -6.65 -10.58 -11.56
N LYS A 278 -7.48 -11.52 -12.06
CA LYS A 278 -8.48 -12.23 -11.24
C LYS A 278 -8.39 -13.76 -11.30
N GLU A 279 -7.72 -14.31 -12.30
CA GLU A 279 -7.68 -15.76 -12.56
C GLU A 279 -6.25 -16.30 -12.66
N SER A 280 -5.25 -15.46 -12.35
CA SER A 280 -3.83 -15.78 -12.37
C SER A 280 -3.26 -15.88 -10.95
N GLY A 281 -1.96 -15.79 -10.80
CA GLY A 281 -1.30 -15.91 -9.50
C GLY A 281 -1.50 -17.27 -8.86
N LEU A 282 -1.62 -17.32 -7.53
CA LEU A 282 -1.89 -18.57 -6.80
C LEU A 282 -3.17 -19.25 -7.31
N GLN A 283 -4.24 -18.48 -7.52
CA GLN A 283 -5.49 -18.96 -8.11
C GLN A 283 -5.28 -19.68 -9.45
N GLY A 284 -4.47 -19.11 -10.33
CA GLY A 284 -4.20 -19.68 -11.64
C GLY A 284 -3.31 -20.92 -11.60
N ILE A 285 -2.39 -21.01 -10.64
CA ILE A 285 -1.43 -22.12 -10.52
C ILE A 285 -2.08 -23.32 -9.81
N CYS A 286 -2.72 -23.10 -8.66
CA CYS A 286 -3.23 -24.18 -7.81
C CYS A 286 -4.74 -24.13 -7.54
N GLY A 287 -5.47 -23.15 -8.09
CA GLY A 287 -6.93 -23.07 -7.96
C GLY A 287 -7.43 -22.46 -6.65
N ASP A 288 -6.54 -21.82 -5.89
CA ASP A 288 -6.87 -21.11 -4.66
C ASP A 288 -6.04 -19.82 -4.54
N SER A 289 -6.59 -18.78 -3.93
CA SER A 289 -5.93 -17.49 -3.72
C SER A 289 -5.61 -17.17 -2.27
N ASP A 290 -6.11 -17.96 -1.31
CA ASP A 290 -5.81 -17.80 0.11
C ASP A 290 -4.51 -18.55 0.47
N MET A 291 -3.48 -17.79 0.82
CA MET A 291 -2.16 -18.34 1.17
C MET A 291 -2.24 -19.43 2.25
N ARG A 292 -3.15 -19.31 3.22
CA ARG A 292 -3.31 -20.30 4.30
C ARG A 292 -3.84 -21.63 3.76
N ALA A 293 -4.83 -21.57 2.87
CA ALA A 293 -5.37 -22.76 2.22
C ALA A 293 -4.34 -23.41 1.30
N VAL A 294 -3.58 -22.59 0.55
CA VAL A 294 -2.49 -23.07 -0.32
C VAL A 294 -1.41 -23.75 0.52
N GLN A 295 -0.99 -23.18 1.66
CA GLN A 295 -0.02 -23.78 2.58
C GLN A 295 -0.52 -25.13 3.11
N GLN A 296 -1.75 -25.23 3.63
CA GLN A 296 -2.32 -26.47 4.13
C GLN A 296 -2.35 -27.58 3.07
N ARG A 297 -2.64 -27.23 1.82
CA ARG A 297 -2.63 -28.17 0.70
C ARG A 297 -1.22 -28.63 0.36
N ALA A 298 -0.26 -27.69 0.36
CA ALA A 298 1.15 -28.00 0.12
C ALA A 298 1.69 -28.98 1.18
N ASP A 299 1.40 -28.73 2.47
CA ASP A 299 1.77 -29.59 3.59
C ASP A 299 1.13 -31.01 3.50
N SER A 300 -0.04 -31.08 2.85
CA SER A 300 -0.76 -32.34 2.56
C SER A 300 -0.25 -33.05 1.31
N GLY A 301 0.78 -32.52 0.61
CA GLY A 301 1.41 -33.12 -0.56
C GLY A 301 0.81 -32.72 -1.91
N ASP A 302 0.02 -31.65 -1.98
CA ASP A 302 -0.47 -31.10 -3.25
C ASP A 302 0.66 -30.43 -4.02
N GLU A 303 1.16 -31.08 -5.06
CA GLU A 303 2.28 -30.60 -5.89
C GLU A 303 2.04 -29.23 -6.54
N LYS A 304 0.79 -28.91 -6.90
CA LYS A 304 0.46 -27.60 -7.48
C LYS A 304 0.52 -26.48 -6.42
N ALA A 305 0.09 -26.77 -5.20
CA ALA A 305 0.20 -25.83 -4.10
C ALA A 305 1.65 -25.62 -3.70
N GLN A 306 2.47 -26.68 -3.65
CA GLN A 306 3.91 -26.58 -3.42
C GLN A 306 4.58 -25.71 -4.48
N LEU A 307 4.34 -25.98 -5.76
CA LEU A 307 4.88 -25.16 -6.87
C LEU A 307 4.44 -23.69 -6.77
N ALA A 308 3.19 -23.43 -6.39
CA ALA A 308 2.68 -22.07 -6.24
C ALA A 308 3.44 -21.28 -5.16
N LEU A 309 3.72 -21.92 -4.02
CA LEU A 309 4.52 -21.32 -2.94
C LEU A 309 5.98 -21.11 -3.38
N GLU A 310 6.60 -22.10 -3.99
CA GLU A 310 7.98 -22.03 -4.52
C GLU A 310 8.13 -20.89 -5.53
N MET A 311 7.23 -20.78 -6.50
CA MET A 311 7.23 -19.70 -7.50
C MET A 311 7.10 -18.33 -6.84
N THR A 312 6.26 -18.21 -5.82
CA THR A 312 6.01 -16.96 -5.10
C THR A 312 7.24 -16.54 -4.29
N ALA A 313 7.81 -17.48 -3.52
CA ALA A 313 9.02 -17.23 -2.73
C ALA A 313 10.22 -16.90 -3.61
N TYR A 314 10.45 -17.68 -4.67
CA TYR A 314 11.54 -17.45 -5.62
C TYR A 314 11.45 -16.08 -6.31
N ARG A 315 10.24 -15.68 -6.76
CA ARG A 315 10.02 -14.36 -7.37
C ARG A 315 10.35 -13.24 -6.37
N LEU A 316 9.87 -13.35 -5.13
CA LEU A 316 10.12 -12.38 -4.07
C LEU A 316 11.61 -12.31 -3.73
N ALA A 317 12.29 -13.44 -3.57
CA ALA A 317 13.72 -13.49 -3.29
C ALA A 317 14.56 -12.79 -4.37
N LYS A 318 14.22 -12.98 -5.66
CA LYS A 318 14.88 -12.26 -6.76
C LYS A 318 14.73 -10.74 -6.65
N TYR A 319 13.55 -10.26 -6.30
CA TYR A 319 13.30 -8.83 -6.08
C TYR A 319 14.10 -8.31 -4.89
N ILE A 320 14.11 -9.05 -3.76
CA ILE A 320 14.88 -8.67 -2.56
C ILE A 320 16.36 -8.57 -2.89
N GLY A 321 16.93 -9.57 -3.56
CA GLY A 321 18.34 -9.56 -3.99
C GLY A 321 18.66 -8.39 -4.91
N GLY A 322 17.83 -8.14 -5.93
CA GLY A 322 17.98 -6.99 -6.83
C GLY A 322 17.89 -5.66 -6.12
N TYR A 323 16.95 -5.53 -5.19
CA TYR A 323 16.73 -4.30 -4.42
C TYR A 323 17.80 -4.06 -3.34
N HIS A 324 18.34 -5.13 -2.73
CA HIS A 324 19.52 -5.01 -1.89
C HIS A 324 20.70 -4.37 -2.63
N VAL A 325 20.94 -4.79 -3.88
CA VAL A 325 21.97 -4.20 -4.74
C VAL A 325 21.61 -2.76 -5.12
N ALA A 326 20.35 -2.50 -5.49
CA ALA A 326 19.89 -1.18 -5.95
C ALA A 326 20.05 -0.09 -4.88
N VAL A 327 19.89 -0.43 -3.60
CA VAL A 327 20.06 0.53 -2.48
C VAL A 327 21.50 0.63 -1.99
N GLY A 328 22.42 -0.19 -2.54
CA GLY A 328 23.82 -0.20 -2.14
C GLY A 328 24.10 -0.97 -0.84
N GLY A 329 23.26 -1.93 -0.51
CA GLY A 329 23.27 -2.74 0.71
C GLY A 329 22.14 -2.35 1.65
N ALA A 330 21.14 -3.21 1.78
CA ALA A 330 20.06 -3.03 2.74
C ALA A 330 20.52 -3.42 4.15
N GLN A 331 20.19 -2.60 5.13
CA GLN A 331 20.43 -2.87 6.56
C GLN A 331 19.35 -3.78 7.14
N ALA A 332 18.13 -3.73 6.55
CA ALA A 332 17.02 -4.57 6.97
C ALA A 332 16.19 -5.09 5.80
N LEU A 333 15.65 -6.30 5.97
CA LEU A 333 14.51 -6.87 5.25
C LEU A 333 13.29 -6.83 6.18
N ILE A 334 12.21 -6.21 5.71
CA ILE A 334 11.00 -6.00 6.51
C ILE A 334 9.85 -6.76 5.87
N PHE A 335 9.24 -7.66 6.62
CA PHE A 335 7.98 -8.33 6.27
C PHE A 335 6.80 -7.63 6.93
N THR A 336 5.74 -7.39 6.17
CA THR A 336 4.54 -6.71 6.67
C THR A 336 3.28 -7.16 5.92
N ALA A 337 2.14 -6.70 6.35
CA ALA A 337 0.80 -7.08 5.89
C ALA A 337 0.45 -8.55 6.17
N GLY A 338 -0.77 -8.94 5.83
CA GLY A 338 -1.38 -10.16 6.34
C GLY A 338 -0.56 -11.44 6.20
N ILE A 339 0.10 -11.68 5.07
CA ILE A 339 0.98 -12.83 4.85
C ILE A 339 2.34 -12.57 5.51
N GLY A 340 2.92 -11.38 5.31
CA GLY A 340 4.22 -11.03 5.86
C GLY A 340 4.26 -11.08 7.38
N GLU A 341 3.19 -10.68 8.04
CA GLU A 341 3.07 -10.69 9.51
C GLU A 341 2.75 -12.08 10.07
N ASN A 342 1.91 -12.88 9.40
CA ASN A 342 1.29 -14.07 10.01
C ASN A 342 1.78 -15.42 9.45
N SER A 343 2.55 -15.47 8.35
CA SER A 343 3.04 -16.73 7.79
C SER A 343 4.53 -16.91 8.04
N SER A 344 4.86 -17.58 9.14
CA SER A 344 6.25 -17.93 9.51
C SER A 344 6.90 -18.84 8.48
N GLU A 345 6.14 -19.80 7.97
CA GLU A 345 6.57 -20.78 6.97
C GLU A 345 6.96 -20.09 5.66
N PHE A 346 6.15 -19.14 5.21
CA PHE A 346 6.46 -18.41 3.99
C PHE A 346 7.66 -17.47 4.15
N ARG A 347 7.81 -16.79 5.30
CA ARG A 347 9.00 -15.98 5.58
C ARG A 347 10.26 -16.83 5.61
N GLU A 348 10.20 -18.01 6.24
CA GLU A 348 11.31 -18.97 6.26
C GLU A 348 11.67 -19.44 4.85
N GLN A 349 10.68 -19.81 4.03
CA GLN A 349 10.90 -20.22 2.64
C GLN A 349 11.59 -19.13 1.83
N VAL A 350 11.15 -17.87 1.94
CA VAL A 350 11.79 -16.73 1.27
C VAL A 350 13.22 -16.52 1.75
N CYS A 351 13.45 -16.54 3.07
CA CYS A 351 14.78 -16.31 3.64
C CYS A 351 15.79 -17.43 3.31
N ASN A 352 15.32 -18.66 3.13
CA ASN A 352 16.14 -19.78 2.68
C ASN A 352 16.70 -19.56 1.25
N GLU A 353 15.95 -18.87 0.38
CA GLU A 353 16.42 -18.43 -0.95
C GLU A 353 17.47 -17.30 -0.87
N LEU A 354 17.57 -16.61 0.26
CA LEU A 354 18.42 -15.43 0.45
C LEU A 354 19.73 -15.71 1.20
N GLY A 355 20.11 -16.97 1.38
CA GLY A 355 21.33 -17.35 2.07
C GLY A 355 22.60 -16.68 1.50
N ALA A 356 22.65 -16.42 0.20
CA ALA A 356 23.74 -15.69 -0.45
C ALA A 356 23.90 -14.22 0.06
N LEU A 357 22.89 -13.64 0.69
CA LEU A 357 22.94 -12.33 1.33
C LEU A 357 23.37 -12.41 2.81
N GLY A 358 23.67 -13.59 3.32
CA GLY A 358 24.05 -13.81 4.72
C GLY A 358 22.88 -13.63 5.70
N ILE A 359 21.64 -13.79 5.23
CA ILE A 359 20.45 -13.76 6.07
C ILE A 359 20.32 -15.08 6.82
N THR A 360 20.13 -14.98 8.15
CA THR A 360 19.87 -16.12 9.02
C THR A 360 18.70 -15.80 9.95
N LEU A 361 17.65 -16.63 9.92
CA LEU A 361 16.50 -16.50 10.81
C LEU A 361 16.72 -17.19 12.15
N ASP A 362 16.16 -16.61 13.20
CA ASP A 362 15.90 -17.29 14.46
C ASP A 362 14.54 -18.01 14.34
N PRO A 363 14.51 -19.37 14.38
CA PRO A 363 13.25 -20.10 14.18
C PRO A 363 12.20 -19.80 15.26
N GLY A 364 12.63 -19.55 16.51
CA GLY A 364 11.71 -19.24 17.61
C GLY A 364 11.08 -17.85 17.44
N ALA A 365 11.90 -16.85 17.15
CA ALA A 365 11.43 -15.49 16.91
C ALA A 365 10.57 -15.40 15.63
N ASN A 366 10.92 -16.16 14.56
CA ASN A 366 10.11 -16.22 13.36
C ASN A 366 8.75 -16.87 13.58
N ALA A 367 8.67 -17.94 14.39
CA ALA A 367 7.42 -18.64 14.68
C ALA A 367 6.43 -17.79 15.50
N SER A 368 6.93 -16.90 16.35
CA SER A 368 6.11 -16.09 17.26
C SER A 368 6.69 -14.68 17.40
N PRO A 369 6.59 -13.82 16.38
CA PRO A 369 7.03 -12.44 16.47
C PRO A 369 6.18 -11.67 17.50
N GLU A 370 6.84 -10.93 18.39
CA GLU A 370 6.18 -10.22 19.50
C GLU A 370 6.20 -8.70 19.29
N GLY A 371 5.08 -8.03 19.54
CA GLY A 371 4.90 -6.58 19.44
C GLY A 371 4.68 -6.08 18.02
N ASP A 372 4.62 -4.73 17.88
CA ASP A 372 4.39 -4.08 16.61
C ASP A 372 5.60 -4.16 15.65
N VAL A 373 6.80 -4.34 16.21
CA VAL A 373 8.06 -4.58 15.50
C VAL A 373 8.81 -5.71 16.19
N ALA A 374 9.07 -6.78 15.48
CA ALA A 374 9.80 -7.93 15.96
C ALA A 374 11.03 -8.23 15.10
N ARG A 375 12.20 -8.40 15.73
CA ARG A 375 13.38 -8.96 15.07
C ARG A 375 13.24 -10.47 15.01
N ILE A 376 13.38 -11.04 13.82
CA ILE A 376 13.30 -12.48 13.56
C ILE A 376 14.59 -13.05 12.98
N SER A 377 15.64 -12.23 12.83
CA SER A 377 16.99 -12.66 12.45
C SER A 377 17.83 -13.01 13.68
N THR A 378 18.81 -13.91 13.50
CA THR A 378 19.85 -14.17 14.49
C THR A 378 20.82 -12.99 14.61
N PRO A 379 21.55 -12.85 15.76
CA PRO A 379 22.51 -11.74 15.93
C PRO A 379 23.68 -11.72 14.93
N ASP A 380 23.98 -12.85 14.30
CA ASP A 380 25.03 -13.02 13.28
C ASP A 380 24.51 -12.88 11.84
N SER A 381 23.24 -12.61 11.64
CA SER A 381 22.68 -12.30 10.33
C SER A 381 23.28 -11.01 9.77
N ALA A 382 23.72 -11.05 8.51
CA ALA A 382 24.33 -9.88 7.86
C ALA A 382 23.32 -8.75 7.56
N ILE A 383 22.04 -9.09 7.49
CA ILE A 383 20.92 -8.17 7.27
C ILE A 383 19.89 -8.46 8.36
N GLU A 384 19.42 -7.42 9.04
CA GLU A 384 18.34 -7.55 10.00
C GLU A 384 17.06 -8.02 9.30
N VAL A 385 16.35 -8.97 9.87
CA VAL A 385 15.04 -9.38 9.38
C VAL A 385 13.99 -9.02 10.42
N LEU A 386 13.02 -8.20 9.99
CA LEU A 386 11.98 -7.68 10.87
C LEU A 386 10.60 -8.09 10.37
N VAL A 387 9.71 -8.35 11.30
CA VAL A 387 8.25 -8.32 11.08
C VAL A 387 7.73 -7.02 11.67
N VAL A 388 7.05 -6.22 10.86
CA VAL A 388 6.49 -4.94 11.29
C VAL A 388 5.01 -4.92 10.97
N ALA A 389 4.17 -4.77 11.98
CA ALA A 389 2.73 -4.65 11.80
C ALA A 389 2.40 -3.34 11.05
N THR A 390 1.72 -3.46 9.89
CA THR A 390 1.24 -2.27 9.17
C THR A 390 -0.07 -1.77 9.75
N ASP A 391 -0.22 -0.46 9.79
CA ASP A 391 -1.46 0.21 10.19
C ASP A 391 -1.71 1.41 9.26
N GLU A 392 -2.23 1.12 8.08
CA GLU A 392 -2.51 2.15 7.07
C GLU A 392 -3.57 3.15 7.55
N GLU A 393 -4.56 2.68 8.31
CA GLU A 393 -5.59 3.54 8.87
C GLU A 393 -5.01 4.51 9.90
N ARG A 394 -4.04 4.07 10.69
CA ARG A 394 -3.28 4.93 11.60
C ARG A 394 -2.47 5.98 10.83
N ALA A 395 -1.72 5.57 9.82
CA ALA A 395 -0.94 6.48 9.01
C ALA A 395 -1.81 7.56 8.33
N ILE A 396 -2.99 7.17 7.82
CA ILE A 396 -3.95 8.10 7.24
C ILE A 396 -4.52 9.05 8.30
N ALA A 397 -4.84 8.55 9.50
CA ALA A 397 -5.36 9.38 10.59
C ALA A 397 -4.32 10.42 11.05
N GLU A 398 -3.06 10.00 11.21
CA GLU A 398 -1.94 10.89 11.59
C GLU A 398 -1.71 11.97 10.53
N ALA A 399 -1.63 11.58 9.24
CA ALA A 399 -1.48 12.53 8.13
C ALA A 399 -2.65 13.53 8.05
N THR A 400 -3.87 13.05 8.28
CA THR A 400 -5.09 13.89 8.30
C THR A 400 -5.03 14.90 9.44
N ALA A 401 -4.75 14.46 10.66
CA ALA A 401 -4.69 15.32 11.83
C ALA A 401 -3.59 16.39 11.72
N SER A 402 -2.42 16.01 11.19
CA SER A 402 -1.31 16.93 10.96
C SER A 402 -1.71 18.06 10.00
N LEU A 403 -2.22 17.70 8.82
CA LEU A 403 -2.55 18.67 7.77
C LEU A 403 -3.71 19.61 8.16
N VAL A 404 -4.70 19.09 8.88
CA VAL A 404 -5.83 19.91 9.38
C VAL A 404 -5.37 20.90 10.46
N ARG A 405 -4.48 20.50 11.36
CA ARG A 405 -3.91 21.39 12.40
C ARG A 405 -3.05 22.52 11.83
N GLU A 406 -2.25 22.23 10.81
CA GLU A 406 -1.46 23.27 10.13
C GLU A 406 -2.33 24.37 9.55
N ARG A 407 -3.48 24.02 8.96
CA ARG A 407 -4.44 24.98 8.43
C ARG A 407 -5.07 25.88 9.50
N VAL A 408 -5.24 25.38 10.71
CA VAL A 408 -5.86 26.18 11.83
C VAL A 408 -4.87 27.18 12.41
N LYS A 409 -3.55 26.96 12.26
CA LYS A 409 -2.48 27.83 12.77
C LYS A 409 -2.07 28.95 11.80
N GLY A 410 -2.39 28.84 10.51
CA GLY A 410 -2.12 29.84 9.45
C GLY A 410 -3.37 30.61 9.05
#